data_d7c8248540b5a2ef451960086e818a13
#
_entry.id   d7c8248540b5a2ef451960086e818a13
#
_cell.length_a   1.000
_cell.length_b   1.000
_cell.length_c   1.000
_cell.angle_alpha   90.00
_cell.angle_beta   90.00
_cell.angle_gamma   90.00
#
_symmetry.space_group_name_H-M   'P 1'
#
loop_
_entity.id
_entity.type
_entity.pdbx_description
1 polymer ?
#
loop_
_entity_poly.entity_id
_entity_poly.type
_entity_poly.pdbx_seq_one_letter_code
_entity_poly.pdbx_strand_id
1 'polypeptide(L)'
;MKSPHEMAQDIAKRAKARRLNLNFSQQTLSKKSGVSYGTLKKFEQTGQIALESLLKIALALDAFETFDQLFTKSAEEIPSSLDELLEDNTRKRGRK
;
A
#
# COMPACT_ATOMS: atom_id res chain seq x y z
N MET A 1 13.67 12.49 0.30
CA MET A 1 12.97 11.20 0.38
C MET A 1 12.17 11.13 1.65
N LYS A 2 10.98 10.58 1.58
CA LYS A 2 10.11 10.47 2.74
C LYS A 2 10.56 9.33 3.63
N SER A 3 10.36 9.51 4.92
CA SER A 3 10.54 8.41 5.85
C SER A 3 9.36 7.44 5.70
N PRO A 4 9.50 6.22 6.21
CA PRO A 4 8.37 5.29 6.21
C PRO A 4 7.15 5.86 6.93
N HIS A 5 7.37 6.58 8.02
CA HIS A 5 6.27 7.19 8.75
C HIS A 5 5.55 8.23 7.89
N GLU A 6 6.31 9.07 7.21
CA GLU A 6 5.72 10.07 6.33
C GLU A 6 4.97 9.43 5.17
N MET A 7 5.53 8.36 4.62
CA MET A 7 4.87 7.65 3.54
C MET A 7 3.54 7.07 4.02
N ALA A 8 3.51 6.50 5.22
CA ALA A 8 2.28 5.94 5.77
C ALA A 8 1.22 7.02 5.95
N GLN A 9 1.63 8.19 6.43
CA GLN A 9 0.69 9.29 6.59
C GLN A 9 0.17 9.79 5.25
N ASP A 10 1.03 9.83 4.24
CA ASP A 10 0.60 10.24 2.91
C ASP A 10 -0.38 9.25 2.32
N ILE A 11 -0.13 7.97 2.51
CA ILE A 11 -1.05 6.95 2.03
C ILE A 11 -2.41 7.10 2.71
N ALA A 12 -2.41 7.37 4.02
CA ALA A 12 -3.66 7.56 4.74
C ALA A 12 -4.42 8.77 4.22
N LYS A 13 -3.71 9.86 3.90
CA LYS A 13 -4.34 11.05 3.36
C LYS A 13 -4.95 10.79 1.99
N ARG A 14 -4.24 10.04 1.15
CA ARG A 14 -4.76 9.71 -0.17
C ARG A 14 -5.97 8.79 -0.06
N ALA A 15 -5.94 7.85 0.88
CA ALA A 15 -7.08 6.96 1.08
C ALA A 15 -8.30 7.76 1.52
N LYS A 16 -8.11 8.72 2.42
CA LYS A 16 -9.19 9.57 2.87
C LYS A 16 -9.75 10.40 1.71
N ALA A 17 -8.87 10.97 0.89
CA ALA A 17 -9.31 11.76 -0.24
C ALA A 17 -10.12 10.92 -1.22
N ARG A 18 -9.69 9.69 -1.47
CA ARG A 18 -10.42 8.81 -2.37
C ARG A 18 -11.77 8.43 -1.78
N ARG A 19 -11.80 8.17 -0.46
CA ARG A 19 -13.06 7.89 0.21
C ARG A 19 -14.05 9.04 0.02
N LEU A 20 -13.57 10.26 0.22
CA LEU A 20 -14.43 11.43 0.08
C LEU A 20 -14.89 11.63 -1.36
N ASN A 21 -14.01 11.36 -2.32
CA ASN A 21 -14.38 11.44 -3.73
C ASN A 21 -15.48 10.46 -4.10
N LEU A 22 -15.52 9.32 -3.40
CA LEU A 22 -16.55 8.33 -3.64
C LEU A 22 -17.80 8.59 -2.78
N ASN A 23 -17.78 9.67 -2.03
CA ASN A 23 -18.89 10.05 -1.16
C ASN A 23 -19.19 9.02 -0.09
N PHE A 24 -18.14 8.36 0.41
CA PHE A 24 -18.29 7.39 1.49
C PHE A 24 -18.00 8.06 2.82
N SER A 25 -18.87 7.84 3.81
CA SER A 25 -18.51 8.17 5.17
C SER A 25 -17.55 7.11 5.69
N GLN A 26 -16.93 7.39 6.84
CA GLN A 26 -16.07 6.38 7.45
C GLN A 26 -16.87 5.13 7.81
N GLN A 27 -18.10 5.31 8.28
CA GLN A 27 -18.94 4.16 8.59
C GLN A 27 -19.25 3.35 7.34
N THR A 28 -19.53 4.01 6.23
CA THR A 28 -19.82 3.31 4.99
C THR A 28 -18.59 2.52 4.54
N LEU A 29 -17.43 3.14 4.59
CA LEU A 29 -16.20 2.43 4.18
C LEU A 29 -15.90 1.28 5.12
N SER A 30 -16.15 1.46 6.41
CA SER A 30 -15.98 0.38 7.36
C SER A 30 -16.84 -0.82 6.99
N LYS A 31 -18.09 -0.58 6.64
CA LYS A 31 -18.98 -1.67 6.25
C LYS A 31 -18.54 -2.32 4.95
N LYS A 32 -18.15 -1.52 3.97
CA LYS A 32 -17.78 -2.05 2.67
C LYS A 32 -16.48 -2.84 2.73
N SER A 33 -15.56 -2.41 3.56
CA SER A 33 -14.24 -3.04 3.64
C SER A 33 -14.19 -4.19 4.63
N GLY A 34 -15.09 -4.18 5.60
CA GLY A 34 -15.00 -5.14 6.68
C GLY A 34 -13.99 -4.76 7.75
N VAL A 35 -13.42 -3.56 7.66
CA VAL A 35 -12.48 -3.06 8.64
C VAL A 35 -13.25 -2.24 9.67
N SER A 36 -12.97 -2.45 10.96
CA SER A 36 -13.72 -1.78 11.99
C SER A 36 -13.57 -0.27 11.87
N TYR A 37 -14.58 0.43 12.32
CA TYR A 37 -14.59 1.89 12.29
C TYR A 37 -13.40 2.46 13.06
N GLY A 38 -13.10 1.89 14.24
CA GLY A 38 -11.98 2.38 15.03
C GLY A 38 -10.66 2.21 14.32
N THR A 39 -10.47 1.08 13.64
CA THR A 39 -9.25 0.85 12.89
C THR A 39 -9.14 1.82 11.74
N LEU A 40 -10.23 2.04 11.02
CA LEU A 40 -10.23 2.96 9.89
C LEU A 40 -9.94 4.38 10.35
N LYS A 41 -10.58 4.79 11.43
CA LYS A 41 -10.40 6.13 11.97
C LYS A 41 -8.95 6.36 12.38
N LYS A 42 -8.38 5.38 13.08
CA LYS A 42 -6.99 5.49 13.50
C LYS A 42 -6.05 5.56 12.29
N PHE A 43 -6.33 4.75 11.29
CA PHE A 43 -5.51 4.76 10.08
C PHE A 43 -5.53 6.13 9.42
N GLU A 44 -6.70 6.71 9.26
CA GLU A 44 -6.79 8.02 8.60
C GLU A 44 -6.10 9.10 9.40
N GLN A 45 -6.03 8.95 10.71
CA GLN A 45 -5.38 9.93 11.56
C GLN A 45 -3.87 9.74 11.66
N THR A 46 -3.41 8.51 11.69
CA THR A 46 -2.01 8.23 12.02
C THR A 46 -1.22 7.53 10.94
N GLY A 47 -1.90 6.92 10.00
CA GLY A 47 -1.23 6.10 8.99
C GLY A 47 -0.93 4.70 9.45
N GLN A 48 -1.31 4.34 10.68
CA GLN A 48 -0.99 3.03 11.24
C GLN A 48 -2.12 2.06 11.01
N ILE A 49 -1.79 0.91 10.42
CA ILE A 49 -2.79 -0.11 10.13
C ILE A 49 -2.07 -1.40 9.78
N ALA A 50 -2.70 -2.52 10.06
CA ALA A 50 -2.17 -3.80 9.61
C ALA A 50 -2.33 -3.91 8.10
N LEU A 51 -1.39 -4.58 7.46
CA LEU A 51 -1.40 -4.67 6.00
C LEU A 51 -2.69 -5.28 5.47
N GLU A 52 -3.17 -6.34 6.09
CA GLU A 52 -4.38 -6.99 5.59
C GLU A 52 -5.57 -6.04 5.65
N SER A 53 -5.67 -5.26 6.71
CA SER A 53 -6.75 -4.28 6.83
C SER A 53 -6.62 -3.21 5.76
N LEU A 54 -5.40 -2.76 5.49
CA LEU A 54 -5.18 -1.77 4.44
C LEU A 54 -5.60 -2.31 3.08
N LEU A 55 -5.30 -3.58 2.82
CA LEU A 55 -5.69 -4.19 1.55
C LEU A 55 -7.21 -4.27 1.42
N LYS A 56 -7.91 -4.55 2.51
CA LYS A 56 -9.37 -4.56 2.50
C LYS A 56 -9.92 -3.17 2.18
N ILE A 57 -9.32 -2.14 2.77
CA ILE A 57 -9.73 -0.76 2.48
C ILE A 57 -9.46 -0.44 1.01
N ALA A 58 -8.29 -0.83 0.51
CA ALA A 58 -7.93 -0.55 -0.87
C ALA A 58 -8.91 -1.22 -1.84
N LEU A 59 -9.32 -2.45 -1.52
CA LEU A 59 -10.28 -3.13 -2.36
C LEU A 59 -11.61 -2.38 -2.39
N ALA A 60 -12.08 -1.92 -1.24
CA ALA A 60 -13.33 -1.17 -1.14
C ALA A 60 -13.24 0.17 -1.86
N LEU A 61 -12.05 0.76 -1.95
CA LEU A 61 -11.83 2.02 -2.63
C LEU A 61 -11.43 1.86 -4.10
N ASP A 62 -11.45 0.64 -4.60
CA ASP A 62 -11.09 0.33 -5.97
C ASP A 62 -9.65 0.73 -6.27
N ALA A 63 -8.76 0.45 -5.34
CA ALA A 63 -7.35 0.75 -5.48
C ALA A 63 -6.48 -0.47 -5.19
N PHE A 64 -7.07 -1.65 -5.23
CA PHE A 64 -6.39 -2.87 -4.83
C PHE A 64 -5.25 -3.23 -5.78
N GLU A 65 -5.44 -2.98 -7.06
CA GLU A 65 -4.45 -3.39 -8.05
C GLU A 65 -3.11 -2.69 -7.88
N THR A 66 -3.14 -1.50 -7.32
CA THR A 66 -1.89 -0.78 -7.06
C THR A 66 -1.02 -1.58 -6.11
N PHE A 67 -1.63 -2.24 -5.14
CA PHE A 67 -0.87 -3.04 -4.19
C PHE A 67 -0.39 -4.34 -4.79
N ASP A 68 -1.07 -4.83 -5.82
CA ASP A 68 -0.63 -6.05 -6.49
C ASP A 68 0.71 -5.86 -7.18
N GLN A 69 1.08 -4.62 -7.46
CA GLN A 69 2.33 -4.29 -8.10
C GLN A 69 3.45 -4.06 -7.10
N LEU A 70 3.13 -4.07 -5.84
CA LEU A 70 4.10 -3.74 -4.81
C LEU A 70 5.24 -4.75 -4.82
N PHE A 71 6.46 -4.24 -4.85
CA PHE A 71 7.69 -5.03 -4.87
C PHE A 71 7.93 -5.77 -6.17
N THR A 72 7.07 -5.63 -7.16
CA THR A 72 7.39 -6.18 -8.48
C THR A 72 8.36 -5.23 -9.15
N LYS A 73 9.19 -5.76 -10.00
CA LYS A 73 10.13 -4.93 -10.73
C LYS A 73 9.43 -4.24 -11.87
N SER A 74 9.72 -2.97 -12.04
CA SER A 74 9.23 -2.28 -13.21
C SER A 74 10.07 -2.67 -14.40
N ALA A 75 9.53 -2.46 -15.58
CA ALA A 75 10.24 -2.78 -16.80
C ALA A 75 11.52 -1.98 -16.92
N GLU A 76 11.52 -0.79 -16.40
CA GLU A 76 12.71 0.05 -16.53
C GLU A 76 13.87 -0.47 -15.75
N GLU A 77 13.62 -1.25 -14.71
CA GLU A 77 14.68 -1.75 -13.87
C GLU A 77 15.37 -2.96 -14.44
N ILE A 78 14.69 -3.61 -15.37
CA ILE A 78 15.20 -4.86 -15.89
C ILE A 78 16.56 -4.70 -16.57
N PRO A 79 16.71 -3.74 -17.49
CA PRO A 79 17.99 -3.65 -18.20
C PRO A 79 19.16 -3.35 -17.30
N SER A 80 18.99 -2.43 -16.40
CA SER A 80 20.09 -2.05 -15.55
C SER A 80 20.36 -3.09 -14.50
N SER A 81 19.33 -3.74 -14.06
CA SER A 81 19.47 -4.71 -12.99
C SER A 81 19.81 -6.09 -13.51
N LEU A 82 19.76 -6.28 -14.81
CA LEU A 82 20.01 -7.60 -15.35
C LEU A 82 21.38 -8.10 -14.98
N ASP A 83 22.37 -7.30 -15.21
CA ASP A 83 23.72 -7.68 -14.84
C ASP A 83 23.82 -7.87 -13.35
N GLU A 84 23.19 -6.98 -12.63
CA GLU A 84 23.19 -7.08 -11.18
C GLU A 84 22.50 -8.32 -10.73
N LEU A 85 21.42 -8.66 -11.36
CA LEU A 85 20.69 -9.85 -11.01
C LEU A 85 21.50 -11.09 -11.27
N LEU A 86 22.21 -11.09 -12.34
CA LEU A 86 23.06 -12.22 -12.62
C LEU A 86 24.09 -12.39 -11.55
N GLU A 87 24.60 -11.30 -11.06
CA GLU A 87 25.57 -11.36 -9.99
C GLU A 87 24.91 -11.64 -8.68
N ASP A 88 23.82 -10.94 -8.42
CA ASP A 88 23.14 -11.09 -7.16
C ASP A 88 22.50 -12.42 -7.02
N ASN A 89 21.88 -12.88 -8.06
CA ASN A 89 21.23 -14.14 -8.00
C ASN A 89 22.19 -15.22 -7.78
N THR A 90 23.33 -14.98 -8.28
CA THR A 90 24.33 -15.93 -8.03
C THR A 90 24.69 -15.80 -6.61
N ARG A 91 24.46 -14.71 -6.16
CA ARG A 91 24.73 -14.50 -4.88
C ARG A 91 23.65 -14.42 -4.06
N LYS A 92 23.12 -14.31 -4.42
CA LYS A 92 22.29 -14.19 -3.74
C LYS A 92 21.49 -14.64 -3.29
N ARG A 93 22.01 -15.07 -3.35
CA ARG A 93 21.44 -15.43 -2.83
C ARG A 93 21.15 -15.47 -1.96
N GLY A 94 21.76 -15.30 -1.92
CA GLY A 94 21.59 -15.10 -1.06
C GLY A 94 21.37 -15.26 -0.44
N ARG A 95 21.87 -15.46 -0.49
CA ARG A 95 21.86 -15.49 0.15
C ARG A 95 21.42 -15.51 0.86
N LYS A 96 21.69 -15.68 0.64
CA LYS A 96 21.46 -15.62 1.24
C LYS A 96 21.15 -15.56 1.83
#